data_f2db57a4cb68302f0c7cc64bdda7aaee
#
_entry.id   f2db57a4cb68302f0c7cc64bdda7aaee
#
_cell.length_a   1.000
_cell.length_b   1.000
_cell.length_c   1.000
_cell.angle_alpha   90.00
_cell.angle_beta   90.00
_cell.angle_gamma   90.00
#
_symmetry.space_group_name_H-M   'P 1'
#
loop_
_entity.id
_entity.type
_entity.pdbx_description
1 polymer ?
#
loop_
_entity_poly.entity_id
_entity_poly.type
_entity_poly.pdbx_seq_one_letter_code
_entity_poly.pdbx_strand_id
1 'polypeptide(L)'
;MNAVTVAPAPPRDRSRTQISPGVSIAHYRLMVLTLLFALMTGVIGLRLFYLAVFNTSGPGPAAARYGPRGDIVDRNGIVLASTIGGVSLAIRPPRVIGDRERLAVELARLFPARPVDYYRRVLQSRRKFVYLERAATPAKIHAARLLGEPAIEEVPEPERFYPQGSMASQVLGYMDIGGVPVSGMELYLDKQLTSAANAGRPVALSIDSRVQAAVESALKAQVIKHSAVGAAGIVLDVHTGEILAMASLPVFNSNAPGLVPVGTDPLRPDARYNRAISSVYELGSTFKMITFANAIENGVITDFGKRYDATAPLQVGRFRIKDDHPENRWMTIPDIMIHSSNIGTARIADELGEARTAAFFRKLGFDKPVQLELGARGMPLWPGFWARTTTMTTAYGHGIAVSQLHLANAYAALVNGGIQRPATLLRRPAGAFVPGKRIISEKTSFRMRQLMRLVVTHGTGKTGNLPGLRIGGKTGTAEKNLNGRYIHNSLVTTFVAAFPMDAPRYVVVVTMDEPQGIKETYGFRTAAWTALPAAKNIIARIGPMLGIIPDTSKDIDLSDMLPYVYEEQLAQKEKAQKETSIHAID
;
A
#
# COMPACT_ATOMS: atom_id res chain seq x y z
N MET A 1 -2.77 -89.59 -79.84
CA MET A 1 -1.76 -90.42 -79.29
C MET A 1 -1.79 -90.25 -77.80
N ASN A 2 -2.08 -91.27 -77.10
CA ASN A 2 -2.09 -91.55 -75.68
C ASN A 2 -2.81 -90.48 -74.77
N ALA A 3 -4.11 -90.69 -74.59
CA ALA A 3 -4.91 -90.15 -73.54
C ALA A 3 -4.51 -90.80 -72.17
N VAL A 4 -4.14 -90.02 -71.18
CA VAL A 4 -4.00 -90.48 -69.79
C VAL A 4 -5.35 -90.19 -69.08
N THR A 5 -6.00 -91.28 -68.78
CA THR A 5 -7.27 -91.31 -68.02
C THR A 5 -6.93 -91.13 -66.53
N VAL A 6 -7.35 -90.01 -65.90
CA VAL A 6 -7.19 -89.82 -64.45
C VAL A 6 -8.46 -90.37 -63.78
N ALA A 7 -8.31 -91.30 -62.88
CA ALA A 7 -9.38 -91.88 -62.07
C ALA A 7 -9.90 -90.86 -61.00
N PRO A 8 -11.20 -90.93 -60.73
CA PRO A 8 -11.78 -90.03 -59.71
C PRO A 8 -11.36 -90.40 -58.27
N ALA A 9 -11.00 -89.39 -57.48
CA ALA A 9 -10.65 -89.54 -56.07
C ALA A 9 -11.84 -89.99 -55.23
N PRO A 10 -11.72 -90.79 -54.18
CA PRO A 10 -12.78 -91.29 -53.35
C PRO A 10 -13.34 -90.14 -52.47
N PRO A 11 -14.64 -90.20 -52.08
CA PRO A 11 -15.24 -89.17 -51.27
C PRO A 11 -14.65 -89.10 -49.89
N ARG A 12 -14.23 -87.88 -49.46
CA ARG A 12 -13.77 -87.60 -48.13
C ARG A 12 -14.91 -87.77 -47.14
N ASP A 13 -14.79 -88.75 -46.28
CA ASP A 13 -15.64 -88.99 -45.14
C ASP A 13 -15.49 -87.80 -44.14
N ARG A 14 -16.53 -87.00 -43.95
CA ARG A 14 -16.63 -85.98 -42.95
C ARG A 14 -16.93 -86.64 -41.62
N SER A 15 -15.91 -87.13 -40.94
CA SER A 15 -16.02 -87.53 -39.53
C SER A 15 -16.47 -86.35 -38.70
N ARG A 16 -17.75 -86.37 -38.25
CA ARG A 16 -18.25 -85.49 -37.21
C ARG A 16 -17.38 -85.73 -35.98
N THR A 17 -16.49 -84.77 -35.67
CA THR A 17 -15.79 -84.73 -34.39
C THR A 17 -16.80 -84.62 -33.26
N GLN A 18 -17.10 -85.70 -32.60
CA GLN A 18 -17.89 -85.73 -31.38
C GLN A 18 -17.07 -85.01 -30.31
N ILE A 19 -17.46 -83.72 -29.99
CA ILE A 19 -16.88 -82.96 -28.87
C ILE A 19 -17.23 -83.74 -27.62
N SER A 20 -16.24 -84.15 -26.86
CA SER A 20 -16.47 -84.85 -25.60
C SER A 20 -17.38 -84.05 -24.67
N PRO A 21 -18.28 -84.69 -23.89
CA PRO A 21 -19.20 -83.97 -22.97
C PRO A 21 -18.49 -82.98 -22.01
N GLY A 22 -17.27 -83.29 -21.61
CA GLY A 22 -16.45 -82.42 -20.72
C GLY A 22 -16.01 -81.10 -21.39
N VAL A 23 -15.73 -81.11 -22.69
CA VAL A 23 -15.32 -79.93 -23.47
C VAL A 23 -16.53 -79.00 -23.71
N SER A 24 -17.70 -79.56 -23.94
CA SER A 24 -18.94 -78.74 -24.09
C SER A 24 -19.38 -78.09 -22.79
N ILE A 25 -19.19 -78.73 -21.63
CA ILE A 25 -19.46 -78.15 -20.30
C ILE A 25 -18.44 -77.06 -19.97
N ALA A 26 -17.16 -77.25 -20.34
CA ALA A 26 -16.12 -76.23 -20.15
C ALA A 26 -16.40 -74.99 -21.00
N HIS A 27 -16.81 -75.15 -22.27
CA HIS A 27 -17.23 -74.00 -23.12
C HIS A 27 -18.46 -73.29 -22.61
N TYR A 28 -19.45 -74.01 -22.10
CA TYR A 28 -20.64 -73.39 -21.50
C TYR A 28 -20.29 -72.57 -20.24
N ARG A 29 -19.43 -73.12 -19.36
CA ARG A 29 -18.94 -72.38 -18.18
C ARG A 29 -18.11 -71.14 -18.56
N LEU A 30 -17.24 -71.26 -19.57
CA LEU A 30 -16.49 -70.13 -20.09
C LEU A 30 -17.40 -69.05 -20.66
N MET A 31 -18.42 -69.46 -21.43
CA MET A 31 -19.41 -68.56 -22.02
C MET A 31 -20.25 -67.82 -20.95
N VAL A 32 -20.66 -68.55 -19.88
CA VAL A 32 -21.36 -67.94 -18.73
C VAL A 32 -20.47 -66.94 -17.99
N LEU A 33 -19.20 -67.29 -17.76
CA LEU A 33 -18.25 -66.37 -17.12
C LEU A 33 -17.95 -65.14 -17.99
N THR A 34 -17.81 -65.30 -19.31
CA THR A 34 -17.62 -64.18 -20.23
C THR A 34 -18.85 -63.27 -20.25
N LEU A 35 -20.08 -63.82 -20.24
CA LEU A 35 -21.32 -63.06 -20.16
C LEU A 35 -21.46 -62.32 -18.85
N LEU A 36 -21.10 -62.94 -17.71
CA LEU A 36 -21.08 -62.28 -16.39
C LEU A 36 -20.09 -61.14 -16.37
N PHE A 37 -18.88 -61.35 -16.91
CA PHE A 37 -17.85 -60.32 -17.00
C PHE A 37 -18.28 -59.18 -17.92
N ALA A 38 -18.86 -59.49 -19.10
CA ALA A 38 -19.40 -58.47 -19.99
C ALA A 38 -20.53 -57.65 -19.35
N LEU A 39 -21.44 -58.34 -18.61
CA LEU A 39 -22.52 -57.68 -17.89
C LEU A 39 -21.97 -56.75 -16.80
N MET A 40 -20.99 -57.23 -16.01
CA MET A 40 -20.34 -56.44 -14.96
C MET A 40 -19.57 -55.23 -15.52
N THR A 41 -18.86 -55.40 -16.63
CA THR A 41 -18.18 -54.32 -17.36
C THR A 41 -19.21 -53.33 -17.93
N GLY A 42 -20.33 -53.81 -18.46
CA GLY A 42 -21.42 -52.96 -18.92
C GLY A 42 -22.08 -52.14 -17.80
N VAL A 43 -22.29 -52.75 -16.64
CA VAL A 43 -22.83 -52.03 -15.45
C VAL A 43 -21.83 -50.98 -14.96
N ILE A 44 -20.53 -51.30 -14.94
CA ILE A 44 -19.47 -50.31 -14.56
C ILE A 44 -19.43 -49.18 -15.58
N GLY A 45 -19.44 -49.50 -16.89
CA GLY A 45 -19.48 -48.52 -17.96
C GLY A 45 -20.71 -47.60 -17.88
N LEU A 46 -21.88 -48.16 -17.64
CA LEU A 46 -23.14 -47.43 -17.48
C LEU A 46 -23.10 -46.53 -16.22
N ARG A 47 -22.50 -47.03 -15.13
CA ARG A 47 -22.30 -46.27 -13.91
C ARG A 47 -21.33 -45.11 -14.11
N LEU A 48 -20.22 -45.33 -14.80
CA LEU A 48 -19.25 -44.28 -15.13
C LEU A 48 -19.87 -43.23 -16.06
N PHE A 49 -20.63 -43.68 -17.07
CA PHE A 49 -21.38 -42.78 -17.95
C PHE A 49 -22.43 -41.97 -17.18
N TYR A 50 -23.20 -42.60 -16.30
CA TYR A 50 -24.14 -41.92 -15.43
C TYR A 50 -23.44 -40.89 -14.55
N LEU A 51 -22.27 -41.23 -13.94
CA LEU A 51 -21.47 -40.31 -13.14
C LEU A 51 -20.89 -39.17 -13.98
N ALA A 52 -20.49 -39.42 -15.22
CA ALA A 52 -19.93 -38.39 -16.09
C ALA A 52 -21.00 -37.42 -16.65
N VAL A 53 -22.21 -37.89 -16.91
CA VAL A 53 -23.28 -37.11 -17.58
C VAL A 53 -24.25 -36.50 -16.56
N PHE A 54 -24.60 -37.23 -15.51
CA PHE A 54 -25.64 -36.82 -14.57
C PHE A 54 -25.14 -36.45 -13.18
N ASN A 55 -23.93 -36.88 -12.77
CA ASN A 55 -23.30 -36.44 -11.55
C ASN A 55 -22.40 -35.24 -11.87
N THR A 56 -22.98 -34.20 -12.41
CA THR A 56 -22.44 -32.87 -12.28
C THR A 56 -22.58 -32.48 -10.82
N SER A 57 -21.80 -33.11 -9.94
CA SER A 57 -21.37 -32.48 -8.71
C SER A 57 -20.56 -31.27 -9.20
N GLY A 58 -21.29 -30.22 -9.56
CA GLY A 58 -20.69 -28.91 -9.72
C GLY A 58 -19.85 -28.65 -8.48
N PRO A 59 -18.83 -27.80 -8.56
CA PRO A 59 -18.00 -27.45 -7.42
C PRO A 59 -18.93 -27.21 -6.23
N GLY A 60 -18.66 -27.84 -5.08
CA GLY A 60 -19.52 -27.74 -3.88
C GLY A 60 -19.83 -26.28 -3.56
N PRO A 61 -20.84 -25.99 -2.70
CA PRO A 61 -21.34 -24.62 -2.48
C PRO A 61 -20.26 -23.58 -2.21
N ALA A 62 -19.09 -23.98 -1.71
CA ALA A 62 -17.93 -23.14 -1.56
C ALA A 62 -17.20 -22.88 -2.90
N ALA A 63 -17.01 -23.89 -3.74
CA ALA A 63 -16.35 -23.73 -5.03
C ALA A 63 -17.26 -23.06 -6.09
N ALA A 64 -18.58 -23.11 -5.93
CA ALA A 64 -19.52 -22.37 -6.77
C ALA A 64 -19.60 -20.87 -6.42
N ARG A 65 -19.22 -20.49 -5.19
CA ARG A 65 -19.09 -19.08 -4.79
C ARG A 65 -17.81 -18.42 -5.32
N TYR A 66 -16.78 -19.18 -5.59
CA TYR A 66 -15.47 -18.69 -5.97
C TYR A 66 -15.02 -19.36 -7.26
N GLY A 67 -15.49 -18.83 -8.40
CA GLY A 67 -14.79 -19.02 -9.67
C GLY A 67 -13.30 -18.65 -9.50
N PRO A 68 -12.41 -19.00 -10.46
CA PRO A 68 -10.99 -18.68 -10.34
C PRO A 68 -10.81 -17.17 -10.14
N ARG A 69 -10.55 -16.75 -8.90
CA ARG A 69 -10.25 -15.37 -8.58
C ARG A 69 -8.91 -14.98 -9.20
N GLY A 70 -8.91 -13.93 -10.03
CA GLY A 70 -7.70 -13.46 -10.70
C GLY A 70 -6.62 -13.01 -9.72
N ASP A 71 -5.38 -13.02 -10.18
CA ASP A 71 -4.24 -12.55 -9.42
C ASP A 71 -4.22 -11.02 -9.33
N ILE A 72 -3.68 -10.49 -8.23
CA ILE A 72 -3.27 -9.10 -8.12
C ILE A 72 -1.76 -9.07 -8.28
N VAL A 73 -1.28 -8.25 -9.21
CA VAL A 73 0.16 -8.09 -9.49
C VAL A 73 0.60 -6.65 -9.31
N ASP A 74 1.90 -6.44 -9.09
CA ASP A 74 2.49 -5.11 -9.11
C ASP A 74 2.57 -4.57 -10.55
N ARG A 75 3.07 -3.33 -10.72
CA ARG A 75 3.19 -2.70 -12.05
C ARG A 75 4.12 -3.45 -13.01
N ASN A 76 5.01 -4.31 -12.49
CA ASN A 76 6.00 -5.09 -13.26
C ASN A 76 5.56 -6.55 -13.47
N GLY A 77 4.37 -6.93 -12.99
CA GLY A 77 3.84 -8.29 -13.10
C GLY A 77 4.23 -9.22 -11.95
N ILE A 78 4.86 -8.70 -10.88
CA ILE A 78 5.19 -9.48 -9.68
C ILE A 78 3.90 -9.79 -8.91
N VAL A 79 3.68 -11.06 -8.58
CA VAL A 79 2.47 -11.50 -7.88
C VAL A 79 2.45 -10.99 -6.44
N LEU A 80 1.39 -10.25 -6.11
CA LEU A 80 1.10 -9.73 -4.77
C LEU A 80 0.04 -10.55 -4.04
N ALA A 81 -0.94 -11.06 -4.77
CA ALA A 81 -1.97 -11.97 -4.26
C ALA A 81 -2.39 -12.94 -5.36
N SER A 82 -2.42 -14.24 -5.05
CA SER A 82 -2.81 -15.31 -5.97
C SER A 82 -3.74 -16.30 -5.30
N THR A 83 -4.51 -17.03 -6.10
CA THR A 83 -5.33 -18.13 -5.60
C THR A 83 -4.63 -19.45 -5.89
N ILE A 84 -4.31 -20.18 -4.83
CA ILE A 84 -3.65 -21.50 -4.90
C ILE A 84 -4.63 -22.60 -4.49
N GLY A 85 -4.35 -23.84 -4.89
CA GLY A 85 -5.05 -25.01 -4.39
C GLY A 85 -4.63 -25.28 -2.94
N GLY A 86 -5.53 -25.03 -2.01
CA GLY A 86 -5.36 -25.37 -0.60
C GLY A 86 -6.09 -26.65 -0.21
N VAL A 87 -5.80 -27.16 0.96
CA VAL A 87 -6.51 -28.31 1.56
C VAL A 87 -6.92 -27.93 2.97
N SER A 88 -8.22 -28.08 3.24
CA SER A 88 -8.79 -27.98 4.59
C SER A 88 -8.97 -29.37 5.19
N LEU A 89 -8.76 -29.51 6.50
CA LEU A 89 -9.06 -30.73 7.24
C LEU A 89 -10.43 -30.60 7.89
N ALA A 90 -11.27 -31.59 7.68
CA ALA A 90 -12.60 -31.65 8.27
C ALA A 90 -12.85 -33.03 8.89
N ILE A 91 -13.80 -33.12 9.79
CA ILE A 91 -14.23 -34.39 10.37
C ILE A 91 -15.73 -34.57 10.22
N ARG A 92 -16.13 -35.82 10.01
CA ARG A 92 -17.54 -36.25 10.04
C ARG A 92 -17.82 -37.02 11.34
N PRO A 93 -18.26 -36.36 12.44
CA PRO A 93 -18.42 -36.99 13.72
C PRO A 93 -19.22 -38.32 13.74
N PRO A 94 -20.31 -38.45 12.92
CA PRO A 94 -21.05 -39.73 12.87
C PRO A 94 -20.28 -40.89 12.23
N ARG A 95 -19.17 -40.62 11.50
CA ARG A 95 -18.36 -41.65 10.84
C ARG A 95 -17.13 -42.06 11.60
N VAL A 96 -16.91 -41.50 12.79
CA VAL A 96 -15.75 -41.83 13.66
C VAL A 96 -15.85 -43.30 14.10
N ILE A 97 -14.82 -44.07 13.76
CA ILE A 97 -14.73 -45.50 14.05
C ILE A 97 -13.91 -45.75 15.35
N GLY A 98 -12.86 -44.95 15.55
CA GLY A 98 -11.96 -45.10 16.70
C GLY A 98 -12.51 -44.61 18.01
N ASP A 99 -11.68 -44.73 19.08
CA ASP A 99 -11.98 -44.19 20.38
C ASP A 99 -12.05 -42.65 20.31
N ARG A 100 -13.24 -42.13 20.59
CA ARG A 100 -13.53 -40.68 20.52
C ARG A 100 -12.78 -39.88 21.57
N GLU A 101 -12.53 -40.44 22.75
CA GLU A 101 -11.80 -39.75 23.81
C GLU A 101 -10.32 -39.60 23.45
N ARG A 102 -9.69 -40.69 23.01
CA ARG A 102 -8.31 -40.67 22.50
C ARG A 102 -8.19 -39.71 21.28
N LEU A 103 -9.11 -39.77 20.34
CA LEU A 103 -9.13 -38.90 19.18
C LEU A 103 -9.26 -37.42 19.57
N ALA A 104 -10.09 -37.07 20.57
CA ALA A 104 -10.23 -35.72 21.07
C ALA A 104 -8.90 -35.14 21.60
N VAL A 105 -8.14 -35.96 22.32
CA VAL A 105 -6.82 -35.58 22.86
C VAL A 105 -5.83 -35.36 21.72
N GLU A 106 -5.78 -36.28 20.75
CA GLU A 106 -4.86 -36.15 19.59
C GLU A 106 -5.23 -34.94 18.70
N LEU A 107 -6.52 -34.70 18.48
CA LEU A 107 -6.97 -33.51 17.75
C LEU A 107 -6.59 -32.21 18.45
N ALA A 108 -6.70 -32.15 19.78
CA ALA A 108 -6.29 -30.99 20.56
C ALA A 108 -4.78 -30.76 20.51
N ARG A 109 -3.99 -31.85 20.46
CA ARG A 109 -2.55 -31.78 20.28
C ARG A 109 -2.17 -31.25 18.88
N LEU A 110 -2.85 -31.73 17.83
CA LEU A 110 -2.59 -31.36 16.45
C LEU A 110 -3.10 -29.93 16.15
N PHE A 111 -4.21 -29.53 16.71
CA PHE A 111 -4.87 -28.24 16.55
C PHE A 111 -5.07 -27.52 17.89
N PRO A 112 -4.01 -26.95 18.48
CA PRO A 112 -4.03 -26.42 19.85
C PRO A 112 -4.84 -25.11 20.00
N ALA A 113 -5.39 -24.57 18.92
CA ALA A 113 -6.25 -23.38 18.97
C ALA A 113 -7.56 -23.62 19.73
N ARG A 114 -7.92 -24.88 20.00
CA ARG A 114 -9.12 -25.27 20.75
C ARG A 114 -8.76 -26.30 21.83
N PRO A 115 -9.39 -26.21 23.02
CA PRO A 115 -9.13 -27.17 24.08
C PRO A 115 -9.73 -28.55 23.78
N VAL A 116 -9.28 -29.60 24.48
CA VAL A 116 -9.76 -31.01 24.34
C VAL A 116 -11.28 -31.10 24.44
N ASP A 117 -11.89 -30.37 25.38
CA ASP A 117 -13.36 -30.39 25.59
C ASP A 117 -14.15 -29.89 24.37
N TYR A 118 -13.56 -29.01 23.55
CA TYR A 118 -14.16 -28.61 22.28
C TYR A 118 -14.26 -29.81 21.33
N TYR A 119 -13.19 -30.60 21.20
CA TYR A 119 -13.15 -31.75 20.29
C TYR A 119 -14.03 -32.89 20.85
N ARG A 120 -14.11 -33.11 22.16
CA ARG A 120 -15.06 -34.04 22.76
C ARG A 120 -16.50 -33.72 22.34
N ARG A 121 -16.93 -32.47 22.49
CA ARG A 121 -18.26 -32.02 22.09
C ARG A 121 -18.49 -32.16 20.58
N VAL A 122 -17.50 -31.87 19.76
CA VAL A 122 -17.58 -32.06 18.32
C VAL A 122 -17.79 -33.52 17.94
N LEU A 123 -16.99 -34.42 18.50
CA LEU A 123 -17.05 -35.88 18.23
C LEU A 123 -18.32 -36.54 18.72
N GLN A 124 -18.96 -36.00 19.76
CA GLN A 124 -20.25 -36.45 20.27
C GLN A 124 -21.45 -35.83 19.55
N SER A 125 -21.21 -34.82 18.72
CA SER A 125 -22.29 -34.10 18.02
C SER A 125 -22.88 -34.91 16.86
N ARG A 126 -24.14 -34.61 16.52
CA ARG A 126 -24.81 -35.15 15.32
C ARG A 126 -24.49 -34.35 14.05
N ARG A 127 -23.52 -33.44 14.11
CA ARG A 127 -23.12 -32.65 12.94
C ARG A 127 -22.54 -33.56 11.86
N LYS A 128 -23.01 -33.39 10.63
CA LYS A 128 -22.54 -34.20 9.50
C LYS A 128 -21.13 -33.85 9.05
N PHE A 129 -20.67 -32.63 9.36
CA PHE A 129 -19.40 -32.10 8.90
C PHE A 129 -18.93 -30.96 9.83
N VAL A 130 -17.67 -30.95 10.21
CA VAL A 130 -17.04 -29.89 11.01
C VAL A 130 -15.61 -29.67 10.52
N TYR A 131 -15.24 -28.44 10.19
CA TYR A 131 -13.84 -28.11 9.93
C TYR A 131 -13.00 -28.24 11.18
N LEU A 132 -11.87 -28.94 11.09
CA LEU A 132 -10.82 -29.00 12.08
C LEU A 132 -9.85 -27.84 11.91
N GLU A 133 -9.36 -27.69 10.67
CA GLU A 133 -8.51 -26.59 10.27
C GLU A 133 -8.70 -26.29 8.77
N ARG A 134 -8.85 -25.01 8.43
CA ARG A 134 -8.83 -24.55 7.03
C ARG A 134 -7.41 -24.16 6.64
N ALA A 135 -7.09 -24.26 5.35
CA ALA A 135 -5.75 -23.96 4.84
C ALA A 135 -4.64 -24.72 5.62
N ALA A 136 -4.84 -26.02 5.78
CA ALA A 136 -3.95 -26.87 6.58
C ALA A 136 -2.58 -27.00 5.91
N THR A 137 -1.51 -26.82 6.70
CA THR A 137 -0.15 -27.03 6.20
C THR A 137 0.12 -28.49 5.84
N PRO A 138 1.03 -28.79 4.89
CA PRO A 138 1.38 -30.17 4.54
C PRO A 138 1.77 -31.03 5.76
N ALA A 139 2.46 -30.45 6.74
CA ALA A 139 2.83 -31.13 7.97
C ALA A 139 1.59 -31.54 8.80
N LYS A 140 0.59 -30.68 8.91
CA LYS A 140 -0.65 -30.99 9.62
C LYS A 140 -1.52 -32.00 8.86
N ILE A 141 -1.56 -31.93 7.54
CA ILE A 141 -2.23 -32.92 6.69
C ILE A 141 -1.60 -34.28 6.91
N HIS A 142 -0.26 -34.36 6.88
CA HIS A 142 0.46 -35.61 7.14
C HIS A 142 0.18 -36.14 8.54
N ALA A 143 0.27 -35.29 9.56
CA ALA A 143 -0.02 -35.67 10.93
C ALA A 143 -1.47 -36.16 11.14
N ALA A 144 -2.46 -35.52 10.47
CA ALA A 144 -3.83 -35.96 10.50
C ALA A 144 -4.04 -37.33 9.86
N ARG A 145 -3.33 -37.62 8.75
CA ARG A 145 -3.32 -38.96 8.11
C ARG A 145 -2.78 -40.04 9.04
N LEU A 146 -1.74 -39.72 9.81
CA LEU A 146 -1.13 -40.65 10.77
C LEU A 146 -2.05 -41.03 11.90
N LEU A 147 -3.13 -40.27 12.19
CA LEU A 147 -4.17 -40.66 13.16
C LEU A 147 -4.96 -41.89 12.70
N GLY A 148 -4.95 -42.19 11.40
CA GLY A 148 -5.62 -43.35 10.82
C GLY A 148 -7.16 -43.34 10.95
N GLU A 149 -7.78 -42.19 11.21
CA GLU A 149 -9.21 -42.06 11.41
C GLU A 149 -9.90 -41.66 10.06
N PRO A 150 -10.70 -42.59 9.46
CA PRO A 150 -11.33 -42.35 8.14
C PRO A 150 -12.39 -41.24 8.16
N ALA A 151 -12.87 -40.84 9.34
CA ALA A 151 -13.81 -39.73 9.47
C ALA A 151 -13.15 -38.37 9.25
N ILE A 152 -11.80 -38.29 9.24
CA ILE A 152 -11.04 -37.08 8.89
C ILE A 152 -10.91 -37.04 7.38
N GLU A 153 -11.42 -35.99 6.77
CA GLU A 153 -11.44 -35.80 5.33
C GLU A 153 -10.58 -34.60 4.93
N GLU A 154 -9.84 -34.74 3.85
CA GLU A 154 -9.16 -33.66 3.15
C GLU A 154 -10.12 -33.02 2.17
N VAL A 155 -10.38 -31.74 2.35
CA VAL A 155 -11.29 -30.97 1.51
C VAL A 155 -10.47 -30.00 0.67
N PRO A 156 -10.34 -30.23 -0.66
CA PRO A 156 -9.71 -29.25 -1.54
C PRO A 156 -10.52 -27.95 -1.54
N GLU A 157 -9.87 -26.85 -1.21
CA GLU A 157 -10.49 -25.52 -1.21
C GLU A 157 -9.51 -24.50 -1.81
N PRO A 158 -10.01 -23.55 -2.62
CA PRO A 158 -9.14 -22.46 -3.07
C PRO A 158 -8.73 -21.61 -1.88
N GLU A 159 -7.45 -21.31 -1.80
CA GLU A 159 -6.85 -20.46 -0.77
C GLU A 159 -6.26 -19.21 -1.39
N ARG A 160 -6.56 -18.03 -0.81
CA ARG A 160 -5.92 -16.78 -1.22
C ARG A 160 -4.58 -16.65 -0.51
N PHE A 161 -3.53 -16.54 -1.29
CA PHE A 161 -2.15 -16.50 -0.81
C PHE A 161 -1.46 -15.20 -1.22
N TYR A 162 -0.74 -14.61 -0.28
CA TYR A 162 0.02 -13.37 -0.44
C TYR A 162 1.51 -13.70 -0.35
N PRO A 163 2.21 -13.92 -1.49
CA PRO A 163 3.61 -14.40 -1.50
C PRO A 163 4.58 -13.48 -0.77
N GLN A 164 4.27 -12.18 -0.74
CA GLN A 164 5.09 -11.15 -0.10
C GLN A 164 4.74 -10.94 1.39
N GLY A 165 3.81 -11.72 1.94
CA GLY A 165 3.43 -11.72 3.35
C GLY A 165 2.85 -10.38 3.83
N SER A 166 3.68 -9.53 4.43
CA SER A 166 3.28 -8.25 5.00
C SER A 166 3.47 -7.04 4.08
N MET A 167 4.11 -7.22 2.91
CA MET A 167 4.34 -6.11 1.97
C MET A 167 3.02 -5.52 1.48
N ALA A 168 2.89 -4.20 1.55
CA ALA A 168 1.72 -3.46 1.13
C ALA A 168 0.40 -3.98 1.74
N SER A 169 0.45 -4.57 2.93
CA SER A 169 -0.69 -5.28 3.54
C SER A 169 -1.93 -4.40 3.69
N GLN A 170 -1.79 -3.13 4.06
CA GLN A 170 -2.93 -2.19 4.17
C GLN A 170 -3.48 -1.76 2.81
N VAL A 171 -2.68 -1.87 1.73
CA VAL A 171 -3.12 -1.63 0.35
C VAL A 171 -3.83 -2.85 -0.19
N LEU A 172 -3.20 -4.02 -0.10
CA LEU A 172 -3.78 -5.28 -0.59
C LEU A 172 -5.04 -5.66 0.19
N GLY A 173 -4.99 -5.53 1.50
CA GLY A 173 -6.00 -6.06 2.40
C GLY A 173 -5.86 -7.56 2.62
N TYR A 174 -6.97 -8.23 2.88
CA TYR A 174 -6.99 -9.66 3.14
C TYR A 174 -8.39 -10.25 2.94
N MET A 175 -8.43 -11.57 2.84
CA MET A 175 -9.66 -12.38 2.81
C MET A 175 -9.93 -12.93 4.21
N ASP A 176 -11.20 -13.10 4.57
CA ASP A 176 -11.56 -13.86 5.77
C ASP A 176 -11.39 -15.38 5.54
N ILE A 177 -11.58 -16.17 6.60
CA ILE A 177 -11.50 -17.64 6.55
C ILE A 177 -12.53 -18.24 5.59
N GLY A 178 -13.62 -17.53 5.32
CA GLY A 178 -14.66 -17.93 4.37
C GLY A 178 -14.35 -17.61 2.93
N GLY A 179 -13.21 -16.94 2.66
CA GLY A 179 -12.84 -16.48 1.33
C GLY A 179 -13.59 -15.21 0.89
N VAL A 180 -14.11 -14.42 1.86
CA VAL A 180 -14.75 -13.12 1.58
C VAL A 180 -13.72 -12.00 1.75
N PRO A 181 -13.59 -11.08 0.79
CA PRO A 181 -12.68 -9.95 0.92
C PRO A 181 -13.16 -8.99 2.01
N VAL A 182 -12.24 -8.60 2.90
CA VAL A 182 -12.55 -7.77 4.07
C VAL A 182 -12.14 -6.33 3.87
N SER A 183 -11.00 -6.09 3.23
CA SER A 183 -10.43 -4.75 3.10
C SER A 183 -9.51 -4.62 1.88
N GLY A 184 -9.01 -3.42 1.65
CA GLY A 184 -7.97 -3.16 0.65
C GLY A 184 -8.44 -3.34 -0.79
N MET A 185 -7.46 -3.56 -1.66
CA MET A 185 -7.70 -3.81 -3.08
C MET A 185 -8.40 -5.15 -3.34
N GLU A 186 -8.27 -6.13 -2.44
CA GLU A 186 -9.07 -7.36 -2.49
C GLU A 186 -10.57 -7.06 -2.48
N LEU A 187 -10.99 -6.15 -1.60
CA LEU A 187 -12.40 -5.73 -1.51
C LEU A 187 -12.82 -4.86 -2.70
N TYR A 188 -11.98 -3.88 -3.06
CA TYR A 188 -12.29 -2.98 -4.17
C TYR A 188 -12.41 -3.71 -5.50
N LEU A 189 -11.50 -4.64 -5.78
CA LEU A 189 -11.43 -5.39 -7.03
C LEU A 189 -12.29 -6.66 -7.04
N ASP A 190 -13.06 -6.97 -6.00
CA ASP A 190 -13.75 -8.24 -5.84
C ASP A 190 -14.57 -8.65 -7.07
N LYS A 191 -15.43 -7.76 -7.55
CA LYS A 191 -16.24 -8.00 -8.74
C LYS A 191 -15.40 -8.24 -10.00
N GLN A 192 -14.27 -7.53 -10.14
CA GLN A 192 -13.40 -7.68 -11.31
C GLN A 192 -12.64 -9.00 -11.25
N LEU A 193 -12.07 -9.34 -10.09
CA LEU A 193 -11.26 -10.54 -9.89
C LEU A 193 -12.08 -11.84 -10.02
N THR A 194 -13.39 -11.81 -9.71
CA THR A 194 -14.28 -12.96 -9.77
C THR A 194 -15.13 -13.00 -11.06
N SER A 195 -15.04 -11.98 -11.90
CA SER A 195 -15.82 -11.88 -13.13
C SER A 195 -15.37 -12.92 -14.16
N ALA A 196 -16.32 -13.64 -14.76
CA ALA A 196 -16.07 -14.54 -15.89
C ALA A 196 -15.45 -13.80 -17.10
N ALA A 197 -15.79 -12.52 -17.29
CA ALA A 197 -15.21 -11.68 -18.34
C ALA A 197 -13.71 -11.42 -18.13
N ASN A 198 -13.23 -11.43 -16.88
CA ASN A 198 -11.81 -11.31 -16.57
C ASN A 198 -11.05 -12.62 -16.79
N ALA A 199 -11.75 -13.77 -16.81
CA ALA A 199 -11.20 -15.10 -17.10
C ALA A 199 -9.90 -15.41 -16.34
N GLY A 200 -9.79 -14.98 -15.08
CA GLY A 200 -8.58 -15.17 -14.26
C GLY A 200 -7.40 -14.29 -14.64
N ARG A 201 -7.54 -13.31 -15.53
CA ARG A 201 -6.46 -12.39 -15.89
C ARG A 201 -6.00 -11.58 -14.68
N PRO A 202 -4.68 -11.35 -14.54
CA PRO A 202 -4.16 -10.58 -13.43
C PRO A 202 -4.58 -9.10 -13.55
N VAL A 203 -4.84 -8.49 -12.40
CA VAL A 203 -5.06 -7.04 -12.29
C VAL A 203 -3.80 -6.38 -11.77
N ALA A 204 -3.23 -5.47 -12.56
CA ALA A 204 -2.00 -4.78 -12.19
C ALA A 204 -2.29 -3.53 -11.35
N LEU A 205 -1.67 -3.43 -10.18
CA LEU A 205 -1.62 -2.22 -9.38
C LEU A 205 -0.52 -1.27 -9.90
N SER A 206 -0.60 -0.02 -9.48
CA SER A 206 0.46 0.99 -9.71
C SER A 206 1.68 0.77 -8.81
N ILE A 207 1.54 0.00 -7.75
CA ILE A 207 2.63 -0.33 -6.80
C ILE A 207 3.80 -0.98 -7.55
N ASP A 208 5.02 -0.53 -7.23
CA ASP A 208 6.27 -1.19 -7.59
C ASP A 208 6.82 -1.87 -6.33
N SER A 209 6.88 -3.18 -6.33
CA SER A 209 7.29 -3.98 -5.15
C SER A 209 8.68 -3.61 -4.64
N ARG A 210 9.60 -3.21 -5.52
CA ARG A 210 10.96 -2.77 -5.15
C ARG A 210 10.92 -1.44 -4.40
N VAL A 211 10.10 -0.50 -4.89
CA VAL A 211 9.89 0.82 -4.27
C VAL A 211 9.17 0.65 -2.94
N GLN A 212 8.13 -0.18 -2.89
CA GLN A 212 7.39 -0.50 -1.67
C GLN A 212 8.31 -1.07 -0.58
N ALA A 213 9.14 -2.06 -0.94
CA ALA A 213 10.11 -2.66 -0.02
C ALA A 213 11.14 -1.65 0.49
N ALA A 214 11.60 -0.75 -0.37
CA ALA A 214 12.53 0.31 0.03
C ALA A 214 11.89 1.27 1.04
N VAL A 215 10.63 1.67 0.81
CA VAL A 215 9.87 2.54 1.70
C VAL A 215 9.63 1.86 3.05
N GLU A 216 9.08 0.64 3.05
CA GLU A 216 8.80 -0.11 4.30
C GLU A 216 10.06 -0.34 5.13
N SER A 217 11.15 -0.74 4.49
CA SER A 217 12.44 -0.97 5.16
C SER A 217 12.98 0.30 5.81
N ALA A 218 12.96 1.44 5.10
CA ALA A 218 13.45 2.71 5.62
C ALA A 218 12.59 3.23 6.78
N LEU A 219 11.26 3.13 6.65
CA LEU A 219 10.33 3.50 7.73
C LEU A 219 10.51 2.62 8.96
N LYS A 220 10.61 1.29 8.76
CA LYS A 220 10.80 0.34 9.87
C LYS A 220 12.08 0.65 10.66
N ALA A 221 13.18 0.93 9.95
CA ALA A 221 14.44 1.30 10.59
C ALA A 221 14.29 2.56 11.47
N GLN A 222 13.58 3.58 10.98
CA GLN A 222 13.37 4.82 11.73
C GLN A 222 12.35 4.66 12.87
N VAL A 223 11.29 3.87 12.69
CA VAL A 223 10.33 3.55 13.75
C VAL A 223 11.04 2.86 14.92
N ILE A 224 11.88 1.87 14.62
CA ILE A 224 12.68 1.18 15.65
C ILE A 224 13.66 2.14 16.31
N LYS A 225 14.43 2.91 15.51
CA LYS A 225 15.45 3.85 15.99
C LYS A 225 14.88 4.89 16.96
N HIS A 226 13.72 5.45 16.64
CA HIS A 226 13.09 6.51 17.40
C HIS A 226 11.94 6.04 18.28
N SER A 227 11.75 4.73 18.48
CA SER A 227 10.64 4.14 19.25
C SER A 227 9.29 4.78 18.94
N ALA A 228 9.05 5.08 17.64
CA ALA A 228 7.82 5.72 17.20
C ALA A 228 6.62 4.77 17.26
N VAL A 229 5.42 5.31 17.51
CA VAL A 229 4.17 4.55 17.53
C VAL A 229 3.84 3.99 16.15
N GLY A 230 4.25 4.70 15.11
CA GLY A 230 4.06 4.29 13.74
C GLY A 230 4.67 5.26 12.74
N ALA A 231 4.54 4.90 11.47
CA ALA A 231 4.97 5.76 10.37
C ALA A 231 4.13 5.47 9.12
N ALA A 232 4.12 6.41 8.20
CA ALA A 232 3.56 6.20 6.87
C ALA A 232 4.46 6.82 5.80
N GLY A 233 4.45 6.23 4.59
CA GLY A 233 5.23 6.71 3.46
C GLY A 233 4.46 6.54 2.16
N ILE A 234 4.50 7.56 1.31
CA ILE A 234 3.90 7.55 -0.03
C ILE A 234 4.96 7.95 -1.05
N VAL A 235 5.00 7.25 -2.17
CA VAL A 235 5.71 7.64 -3.39
C VAL A 235 4.69 7.78 -4.50
N LEU A 236 4.56 8.98 -5.05
CA LEU A 236 3.55 9.36 -6.05
C LEU A 236 4.22 9.87 -7.32
N ASP A 237 3.82 9.37 -8.49
CA ASP A 237 4.19 9.94 -9.79
C ASP A 237 3.36 11.20 -10.05
N VAL A 238 4.02 12.35 -10.25
CA VAL A 238 3.35 13.65 -10.38
C VAL A 238 2.62 13.84 -11.72
N HIS A 239 2.93 13.03 -12.72
CA HIS A 239 2.35 13.13 -14.07
C HIS A 239 1.19 12.18 -14.29
N THR A 240 1.19 11.04 -13.61
CA THR A 240 0.15 10.02 -13.76
C THR A 240 -0.81 9.94 -12.57
N GLY A 241 -0.40 10.41 -11.39
CA GLY A 241 -1.12 10.21 -10.14
C GLY A 241 -1.02 8.77 -9.61
N GLU A 242 -0.21 7.91 -10.25
CA GLU A 242 0.01 6.55 -9.78
C GLU A 242 0.81 6.55 -8.47
N ILE A 243 0.33 5.78 -7.51
CA ILE A 243 1.00 5.55 -6.24
C ILE A 243 1.94 4.35 -6.43
N LEU A 244 3.25 4.61 -6.44
CA LEU A 244 4.28 3.56 -6.61
C LEU A 244 4.58 2.82 -5.32
N ALA A 245 4.35 3.46 -4.18
CA ALA A 245 4.40 2.85 -2.86
C ALA A 245 3.48 3.58 -1.89
N MET A 246 2.82 2.82 -1.05
CA MET A 246 2.04 3.30 0.09
C MET A 246 2.26 2.35 1.26
N ALA A 247 3.06 2.78 2.22
CA ALA A 247 3.40 2.01 3.41
C ALA A 247 2.77 2.62 4.67
N SER A 248 2.32 1.77 5.57
CA SER A 248 1.82 2.13 6.89
C SER A 248 2.39 1.15 7.92
N LEU A 249 3.04 1.66 8.96
CA LEU A 249 3.59 0.85 10.04
C LEU A 249 2.82 1.09 11.34
N PRO A 250 2.65 0.01 12.16
CA PRO A 250 3.13 -1.35 11.92
C PRO A 250 2.41 -2.05 10.75
N VAL A 251 3.08 -3.03 10.13
CA VAL A 251 2.51 -3.90 9.09
C VAL A 251 1.87 -5.14 9.71
N PHE A 252 1.00 -5.83 8.97
CA PHE A 252 0.48 -7.15 9.33
C PHE A 252 0.70 -8.16 8.19
N ASN A 253 0.64 -9.45 8.51
CA ASN A 253 0.71 -10.49 7.48
C ASN A 253 -0.70 -10.76 6.93
N SER A 254 -0.93 -10.49 5.64
CA SER A 254 -2.22 -10.73 4.99
C SER A 254 -2.63 -12.20 4.95
N ASN A 255 -1.67 -13.14 5.08
CA ASN A 255 -1.97 -14.57 5.24
C ASN A 255 -2.45 -14.93 6.65
N ALA A 256 -2.25 -14.06 7.65
CA ALA A 256 -2.61 -14.32 9.04
C ALA A 256 -3.20 -13.08 9.75
N PRO A 257 -4.25 -12.47 9.18
CA PRO A 257 -4.80 -11.19 9.70
C PRO A 257 -5.40 -11.31 11.10
N GLY A 258 -5.82 -12.50 11.50
CA GLY A 258 -6.37 -12.78 12.82
C GLY A 258 -5.36 -12.75 13.97
N LEU A 259 -4.05 -12.77 13.67
CA LEU A 259 -2.99 -12.65 14.67
C LEU A 259 -2.73 -11.20 15.11
N VAL A 260 -3.34 -10.22 14.45
CA VAL A 260 -3.22 -8.82 14.84
C VAL A 260 -4.13 -8.54 16.04
N PRO A 261 -3.59 -8.08 17.18
CA PRO A 261 -4.42 -7.62 18.29
C PRO A 261 -5.35 -6.49 17.84
N VAL A 262 -6.61 -6.53 18.30
CA VAL A 262 -7.55 -5.44 18.01
C VAL A 262 -7.12 -4.22 18.83
N GLY A 263 -6.78 -3.12 18.13
CA GLY A 263 -6.45 -1.85 18.77
C GLY A 263 -7.72 -1.20 19.36
N THR A 264 -7.68 -0.88 20.63
CA THR A 264 -8.76 -0.17 21.34
C THR A 264 -8.44 1.31 21.56
N ASP A 265 -7.18 1.70 21.38
CA ASP A 265 -6.70 3.08 21.54
C ASP A 265 -6.74 3.82 20.18
N PRO A 266 -7.56 4.86 20.03
CA PRO A 266 -7.61 5.66 18.80
C PRO A 266 -6.26 6.30 18.42
N LEU A 267 -5.39 6.54 19.40
CA LEU A 267 -4.04 7.08 19.20
C LEU A 267 -3.04 6.02 18.74
N ARG A 268 -3.35 4.74 19.00
CA ARG A 268 -2.52 3.59 18.64
C ARG A 268 -3.35 2.54 17.89
N PRO A 269 -3.84 2.88 16.70
CA PRO A 269 -4.62 1.95 15.91
C PRO A 269 -3.80 0.70 15.58
N ASP A 270 -4.50 -0.42 15.40
CA ASP A 270 -3.87 -1.69 15.06
C ASP A 270 -3.16 -1.67 13.69
N ALA A 271 -2.40 -2.73 13.40
CA ALA A 271 -1.59 -2.81 12.19
C ALA A 271 -2.41 -2.85 10.87
N ARG A 272 -3.72 -3.13 10.91
CA ARG A 272 -4.60 -3.14 9.74
C ARG A 272 -5.00 -1.72 9.31
N TYR A 273 -4.79 -0.74 10.18
CA TYR A 273 -5.12 0.65 9.93
C TYR A 273 -4.12 1.30 8.95
N ASN A 274 -4.60 1.89 7.87
CA ASN A 274 -3.75 2.57 6.90
C ASN A 274 -3.55 4.06 7.30
N ARG A 275 -2.44 4.36 7.97
CA ARG A 275 -2.11 5.70 8.44
C ARG A 275 -1.99 6.72 7.30
N ALA A 276 -1.58 6.30 6.11
CA ALA A 276 -1.35 7.21 4.99
C ALA A 276 -2.62 7.91 4.48
N ILE A 277 -3.78 7.28 4.67
CA ILE A 277 -5.08 7.79 4.16
C ILE A 277 -6.14 7.93 5.24
N SER A 278 -6.03 7.19 6.35
CA SER A 278 -7.06 7.18 7.40
C SER A 278 -6.70 8.10 8.56
N SER A 279 -5.40 8.28 8.88
CA SER A 279 -4.99 9.31 9.83
C SER A 279 -5.06 10.69 9.21
N VAL A 280 -5.62 11.62 9.94
CA VAL A 280 -5.58 13.06 9.62
C VAL A 280 -4.79 13.77 10.71
N TYR A 281 -3.85 14.59 10.28
CA TYR A 281 -2.94 15.31 11.18
C TYR A 281 -2.87 16.78 10.79
N GLU A 282 -2.63 17.63 11.75
CA GLU A 282 -2.05 18.93 11.51
C GLU A 282 -0.61 18.69 11.04
N LEU A 283 -0.29 19.06 9.79
CA LEU A 283 1.00 18.74 9.17
C LEU A 283 2.01 19.88 9.25
N GLY A 284 1.68 20.89 10.07
CA GLY A 284 2.57 22.00 10.44
C GLY A 284 3.15 22.72 9.22
N SER A 285 4.42 23.07 9.30
CA SER A 285 5.11 23.90 8.30
C SER A 285 5.12 23.37 6.86
N THR A 286 4.63 22.14 6.59
CA THR A 286 4.44 21.70 5.20
C THR A 286 3.35 22.49 4.48
N PHE A 287 2.39 23.06 5.21
CA PHE A 287 1.35 23.94 4.66
C PHE A 287 1.89 25.27 4.13
N LYS A 288 3.02 25.73 4.60
CA LYS A 288 3.63 26.99 4.13
C LYS A 288 3.84 27.00 2.61
N MET A 289 4.26 25.87 2.03
CA MET A 289 4.38 25.75 0.57
C MET A 289 3.04 25.97 -0.15
N ILE A 290 1.95 25.47 0.43
CA ILE A 290 0.60 25.64 -0.13
C ILE A 290 0.15 27.09 -0.03
N THR A 291 0.41 27.74 1.11
CA THR A 291 0.12 29.15 1.34
C THR A 291 0.90 30.07 0.40
N PHE A 292 2.19 29.79 0.19
CA PHE A 292 3.00 30.54 -0.76
C PHE A 292 2.54 30.37 -2.20
N ALA A 293 2.19 29.15 -2.60
CA ALA A 293 1.62 28.89 -3.92
C ALA A 293 0.32 29.71 -4.13
N ASN A 294 -0.54 29.76 -3.13
CA ASN A 294 -1.75 30.58 -3.14
C ASN A 294 -1.42 32.08 -3.24
N ALA A 295 -0.44 32.55 -2.47
CA ALA A 295 -0.04 33.96 -2.45
C ALA A 295 0.60 34.41 -3.78
N ILE A 296 1.43 33.57 -4.40
CA ILE A 296 2.00 33.85 -5.71
C ILE A 296 0.91 33.85 -6.79
N GLU A 297 0.05 32.82 -6.80
CA GLU A 297 -1.01 32.69 -7.80
C GLU A 297 -2.05 33.83 -7.75
N ASN A 298 -2.31 34.37 -6.57
CA ASN A 298 -3.25 35.48 -6.38
C ASN A 298 -2.58 36.86 -6.36
N GLY A 299 -1.29 36.97 -6.71
CA GLY A 299 -0.58 38.23 -6.88
C GLY A 299 -0.26 38.97 -5.57
N VAL A 300 -0.32 38.30 -4.41
CA VAL A 300 0.14 38.86 -3.12
C VAL A 300 1.67 38.86 -3.04
N ILE A 301 2.29 37.83 -3.60
CA ILE A 301 3.74 37.74 -3.82
C ILE A 301 4.02 37.93 -5.30
N THR A 302 4.44 39.13 -5.67
CA THR A 302 4.90 39.48 -7.03
C THR A 302 6.39 39.79 -7.08
N ASP A 303 6.94 40.25 -5.95
CA ASP A 303 8.36 40.53 -5.70
C ASP A 303 8.88 39.63 -4.57
N PHE A 304 9.90 38.82 -4.86
CA PHE A 304 10.53 37.92 -3.89
C PHE A 304 11.48 38.65 -2.92
N GLY A 305 11.85 39.91 -3.23
CA GLY A 305 12.57 40.81 -2.35
C GLY A 305 11.68 41.50 -1.31
N LYS A 306 10.34 41.41 -1.44
CA LYS A 306 9.41 41.94 -0.44
C LYS A 306 9.72 41.36 0.95
N ARG A 307 9.80 42.26 1.94
CA ARG A 307 10.16 41.87 3.31
C ARG A 307 8.98 41.93 4.24
N TYR A 308 8.95 40.98 5.16
CA TYR A 308 7.98 40.92 6.24
C TYR A 308 8.66 41.02 7.60
N ASP A 309 8.06 41.75 8.51
CA ASP A 309 8.57 41.96 9.86
C ASP A 309 8.41 40.69 10.70
N ALA A 310 9.51 40.04 11.04
CA ALA A 310 9.62 38.90 11.95
C ALA A 310 10.60 39.23 13.14
N THR A 311 10.74 40.53 13.47
CA THR A 311 11.62 40.98 14.56
C THR A 311 11.11 40.60 15.93
N ALA A 312 9.82 40.39 16.10
CA ALA A 312 9.17 40.02 17.35
C ALA A 312 7.93 39.14 17.09
N PRO A 313 7.48 38.35 18.08
CA PRO A 313 6.25 37.58 17.99
C PRO A 313 5.03 38.44 17.61
N LEU A 314 4.24 37.92 16.67
CA LEU A 314 3.07 38.61 16.15
C LEU A 314 1.86 38.45 17.08
N GLN A 315 1.36 39.57 17.64
CA GLN A 315 0.16 39.57 18.45
C GLN A 315 -1.10 39.65 17.57
N VAL A 316 -2.03 38.69 17.73
CA VAL A 316 -3.31 38.65 16.99
C VAL A 316 -4.44 38.44 18.00
N GLY A 317 -5.11 39.50 18.37
CA GLY A 317 -6.07 39.48 19.50
C GLY A 317 -5.38 38.99 20.78
N ARG A 318 -5.93 37.94 21.39
CA ARG A 318 -5.34 37.28 22.59
C ARG A 318 -4.24 36.26 22.28
N PHE A 319 -4.04 35.91 21.01
CA PHE A 319 -3.09 34.89 20.58
C PHE A 319 -1.76 35.53 20.18
N ARG A 320 -0.68 34.74 20.32
CA ARG A 320 0.67 35.16 19.98
C ARG A 320 1.33 34.12 19.07
N ILE A 321 1.65 34.50 17.83
CA ILE A 321 2.34 33.67 16.86
C ILE A 321 3.83 33.87 17.04
N LYS A 322 4.59 32.76 17.18
CA LYS A 322 6.03 32.74 17.38
C LYS A 322 6.71 31.86 16.34
N ASP A 323 7.95 32.14 16.03
CA ASP A 323 8.83 31.22 15.30
C ASP A 323 9.49 30.25 16.28
N ASP A 324 9.72 29.00 15.83
CA ASP A 324 10.42 27.99 16.62
C ASP A 324 11.90 28.34 16.77
N HIS A 325 12.48 28.93 15.69
CA HIS A 325 13.83 29.46 15.64
C HIS A 325 13.76 30.91 15.14
N PRO A 326 13.61 31.91 16.05
CA PRO A 326 13.40 33.30 15.67
C PRO A 326 14.68 33.92 15.12
N GLU A 327 14.60 34.49 13.92
CA GLU A 327 15.68 35.25 13.28
C GLU A 327 15.73 36.71 13.75
N ASN A 328 14.66 37.21 14.36
CA ASN A 328 14.54 38.56 14.93
C ASN A 328 14.90 39.68 13.93
N ARG A 329 14.51 39.52 12.67
CA ARG A 329 14.79 40.46 11.58
C ARG A 329 13.64 40.54 10.58
N TRP A 330 13.70 41.53 9.70
CA TRP A 330 12.86 41.54 8.49
C TRP A 330 13.35 40.46 7.52
N MET A 331 12.41 39.65 7.02
CA MET A 331 12.68 38.49 6.18
C MET A 331 12.10 38.65 4.78
N THR A 332 12.86 38.31 3.76
CA THR A 332 12.40 38.19 2.39
C THR A 332 11.53 36.96 2.19
N ILE A 333 10.90 36.81 1.03
CA ILE A 333 10.08 35.63 0.68
C ILE A 333 10.89 34.32 0.75
N PRO A 334 12.11 34.21 0.12
CA PRO A 334 12.96 33.04 0.27
C PRO A 334 13.36 32.76 1.73
N ASP A 335 13.75 33.79 2.50
CA ASP A 335 14.17 33.64 3.89
C ASP A 335 13.05 33.07 4.77
N ILE A 336 11.81 33.56 4.63
CA ILE A 336 10.66 33.04 5.38
C ILE A 336 10.50 31.53 5.13
N MET A 337 10.73 31.08 3.89
CA MET A 337 10.61 29.66 3.52
C MET A 337 11.78 28.84 4.01
N ILE A 338 13.01 29.32 3.86
CA ILE A 338 14.28 28.67 4.27
C ILE A 338 14.30 28.44 5.78
N HIS A 339 14.01 29.49 6.57
CA HIS A 339 13.97 29.44 8.03
C HIS A 339 12.63 28.97 8.58
N SER A 340 11.65 28.75 7.69
CA SER A 340 10.33 28.25 8.09
C SER A 340 9.59 29.17 9.07
N SER A 341 9.65 30.52 8.88
CA SER A 341 9.02 31.47 9.78
C SER A 341 7.50 31.35 9.81
N ASN A 342 6.91 31.13 10.98
CA ASN A 342 5.47 31.17 11.22
C ASN A 342 4.94 32.61 11.11
N ILE A 343 5.70 33.56 11.65
CA ILE A 343 5.36 34.99 11.67
C ILE A 343 5.26 35.53 10.24
N GLY A 344 6.30 35.31 9.42
CA GLY A 344 6.29 35.76 8.04
C GLY A 344 5.17 35.13 7.22
N THR A 345 4.93 33.82 7.40
CA THR A 345 3.84 33.12 6.72
C THR A 345 2.46 33.61 7.14
N ALA A 346 2.24 33.87 8.45
CA ALA A 346 0.99 34.41 8.96
C ALA A 346 0.67 35.79 8.38
N ARG A 347 1.69 36.66 8.23
CA ARG A 347 1.51 37.98 7.58
C ARG A 347 1.16 37.86 6.10
N ILE A 348 1.76 36.93 5.36
CA ILE A 348 1.39 36.63 3.97
C ILE A 348 -0.06 36.17 3.89
N ALA A 349 -0.48 35.28 4.80
CA ALA A 349 -1.87 34.79 4.85
C ALA A 349 -2.88 35.88 5.23
N ASP A 350 -2.49 36.81 6.09
CA ASP A 350 -3.31 37.97 6.43
C ASP A 350 -3.58 38.86 5.19
N GLU A 351 -2.55 39.09 4.36
CA GLU A 351 -2.72 39.80 3.08
C GLU A 351 -3.54 39.02 2.06
N LEU A 352 -3.45 37.67 2.03
CA LEU A 352 -4.31 36.82 1.21
C LEU A 352 -5.77 36.96 1.59
N GLY A 353 -6.04 36.99 2.87
CA GLY A 353 -7.39 37.02 3.44
C GLY A 353 -8.07 35.66 3.49
N GLU A 354 -9.18 35.63 4.23
CA GLU A 354 -9.92 34.42 4.59
C GLU A 354 -10.51 33.71 3.37
N ALA A 355 -11.19 34.47 2.50
CA ALA A 355 -11.90 33.92 1.35
C ALA A 355 -10.98 33.20 0.36
N ARG A 356 -9.82 33.81 0.02
CA ARG A 356 -8.85 33.22 -0.92
C ARG A 356 -8.17 32.00 -0.32
N THR A 357 -7.85 32.03 0.98
CA THR A 357 -7.24 30.91 1.68
C THR A 357 -8.18 29.70 1.72
N ALA A 358 -9.42 29.89 2.18
CA ALA A 358 -10.42 28.84 2.23
C ALA A 358 -10.74 28.27 0.84
N ALA A 359 -10.89 29.13 -0.17
CA ALA A 359 -11.18 28.70 -1.54
C ALA A 359 -10.04 27.87 -2.13
N PHE A 360 -8.78 28.24 -1.88
CA PHE A 360 -7.63 27.51 -2.37
C PHE A 360 -7.49 26.12 -1.72
N PHE A 361 -7.70 26.03 -0.41
CA PHE A 361 -7.68 24.75 0.29
C PHE A 361 -8.81 23.82 -0.16
N ARG A 362 -10.02 24.34 -0.40
CA ARG A 362 -11.12 23.58 -1.03
C ARG A 362 -10.77 23.14 -2.46
N LYS A 363 -10.11 24.01 -3.24
CA LYS A 363 -9.67 23.69 -4.59
C LYS A 363 -8.74 22.47 -4.60
N LEU A 364 -7.93 22.28 -3.55
CA LEU A 364 -7.07 21.14 -3.31
C LEU A 364 -7.80 19.91 -2.74
N GLY A 365 -9.05 20.06 -2.29
CA GLY A 365 -9.87 18.98 -1.73
C GLY A 365 -9.62 18.70 -0.25
N PHE A 366 -9.12 19.69 0.51
CA PHE A 366 -8.81 19.53 1.95
C PHE A 366 -10.05 19.55 2.85
N ASP A 367 -11.23 19.78 2.29
CA ASP A 367 -12.53 19.80 2.97
C ASP A 367 -13.28 18.46 2.93
N LYS A 368 -12.74 17.43 2.31
CA LYS A 368 -13.39 16.13 2.11
C LYS A 368 -12.39 14.98 2.07
N PRO A 369 -12.81 13.72 2.30
CA PRO A 369 -11.93 12.57 2.21
C PRO A 369 -11.23 12.47 0.85
N VAL A 370 -9.96 12.09 0.88
CA VAL A 370 -9.17 11.93 -0.35
C VAL A 370 -9.79 10.88 -1.28
N GLN A 371 -9.76 11.12 -2.57
CA GLN A 371 -10.26 10.17 -3.57
C GLN A 371 -9.20 9.08 -3.81
N LEU A 372 -9.57 7.83 -3.56
CA LEU A 372 -8.74 6.64 -3.79
C LEU A 372 -9.65 5.41 -3.82
N GLU A 373 -9.18 4.31 -4.39
CA GLU A 373 -9.87 3.02 -4.46
C GLU A 373 -10.13 2.37 -3.09
N LEU A 374 -9.37 2.74 -2.06
CA LEU A 374 -9.53 2.20 -0.71
C LEU A 374 -10.69 2.86 0.05
N GLY A 375 -11.47 2.06 0.76
CA GLY A 375 -12.69 2.53 1.44
C GLY A 375 -12.44 3.31 2.74
N ALA A 376 -11.52 2.87 3.58
CA ALA A 376 -11.24 3.46 4.89
C ALA A 376 -10.37 4.73 4.75
N ARG A 377 -11.01 5.88 4.67
CA ARG A 377 -10.35 7.20 4.48
C ARG A 377 -10.74 8.14 5.61
N GLY A 378 -9.75 8.84 6.17
CA GLY A 378 -9.98 9.82 7.23
C GLY A 378 -10.74 11.04 6.73
N MET A 379 -11.63 11.56 7.58
CA MET A 379 -12.32 12.83 7.34
C MET A 379 -11.38 13.97 7.76
N PRO A 380 -11.03 14.90 6.87
CA PRO A 380 -10.25 16.08 7.24
C PRO A 380 -10.89 16.88 8.36
N LEU A 381 -10.07 17.46 9.21
CA LEU A 381 -10.52 18.47 10.16
C LEU A 381 -10.51 19.81 9.45
N TRP A 382 -11.70 20.26 9.05
CA TRP A 382 -11.91 21.53 8.37
C TRP A 382 -12.36 22.61 9.37
N PRO A 383 -11.79 23.82 9.35
CA PRO A 383 -12.23 24.91 10.22
C PRO A 383 -13.73 25.22 10.05
N GLY A 384 -14.51 25.18 11.12
CA GLY A 384 -15.94 25.51 11.08
C GLY A 384 -16.20 26.98 10.77
N PHE A 385 -15.27 27.85 11.15
CA PHE A 385 -15.31 29.29 10.89
C PHE A 385 -13.93 29.82 10.48
N TRP A 386 -13.87 30.60 9.42
CA TRP A 386 -12.67 31.24 8.90
C TRP A 386 -12.58 32.67 9.42
N ALA A 387 -11.94 32.84 10.58
CA ALA A 387 -11.58 34.14 11.10
C ALA A 387 -10.15 34.52 10.67
N ARG A 388 -9.77 35.76 10.86
CA ARG A 388 -8.39 36.24 10.63
C ARG A 388 -7.34 35.38 11.34
N THR A 389 -7.56 35.00 12.60
CA THR A 389 -6.68 34.11 13.36
C THR A 389 -6.63 32.71 12.75
N THR A 390 -7.77 32.14 12.34
CA THR A 390 -7.86 30.84 11.67
C THR A 390 -7.06 30.86 10.36
N THR A 391 -7.23 31.92 9.56
CA THR A 391 -6.49 32.10 8.30
C THR A 391 -4.98 32.10 8.53
N MET A 392 -4.51 32.85 9.53
CA MET A 392 -3.10 32.92 9.89
C MET A 392 -2.55 31.58 10.38
N THR A 393 -3.29 30.86 11.23
CA THR A 393 -2.80 29.60 11.81
C THR A 393 -2.82 28.45 10.80
N THR A 394 -3.86 28.35 9.98
CA THR A 394 -3.94 27.32 8.91
C THR A 394 -2.88 27.50 7.85
N ALA A 395 -2.38 28.71 7.66
CA ALA A 395 -1.31 29.02 6.72
C ALA A 395 0.01 28.26 7.00
N TYR A 396 0.28 27.95 8.26
CA TYR A 396 1.43 27.14 8.67
C TYR A 396 1.01 25.77 9.25
N GLY A 397 -0.24 25.32 8.96
CA GLY A 397 -0.72 23.97 9.20
C GLY A 397 -1.24 23.67 10.59
N HIS A 398 -1.80 24.67 11.31
CA HIS A 398 -2.48 24.51 12.58
C HIS A 398 -3.96 24.85 12.45
N GLY A 399 -4.83 24.10 13.12
CA GLY A 399 -6.28 24.28 13.02
C GLY A 399 -6.91 23.68 11.75
N ILE A 400 -6.13 22.95 10.96
CA ILE A 400 -6.57 22.15 9.83
C ILE A 400 -5.81 20.82 9.83
N ALA A 401 -6.51 19.69 9.68
CA ALA A 401 -5.88 18.38 9.61
C ALA A 401 -6.30 17.64 8.35
N VAL A 402 -5.32 17.05 7.66
CA VAL A 402 -5.52 16.29 6.42
C VAL A 402 -4.71 15.00 6.44
N SER A 403 -5.05 14.05 5.55
CA SER A 403 -4.25 12.84 5.41
C SER A 403 -2.96 13.11 4.64
N GLN A 404 -1.99 12.20 4.80
CA GLN A 404 -0.71 12.26 4.08
C GLN A 404 -0.90 12.25 2.55
N LEU A 405 -1.91 11.52 2.04
CA LEU A 405 -2.20 11.49 0.60
C LEU A 405 -2.75 12.83 0.09
N HIS A 406 -3.52 13.58 0.88
CA HIS A 406 -3.90 14.95 0.53
C HIS A 406 -2.67 15.82 0.30
N LEU A 407 -1.70 15.73 1.20
CA LEU A 407 -0.45 16.48 1.11
C LEU A 407 0.35 16.06 -0.13
N ALA A 408 0.48 14.75 -0.40
CA ALA A 408 1.16 14.24 -1.59
C ALA A 408 0.54 14.76 -2.88
N ASN A 409 -0.80 14.73 -2.99
CA ASN A 409 -1.53 15.24 -4.15
C ASN A 409 -1.37 16.76 -4.34
N ALA A 410 -1.37 17.52 -3.24
CA ALA A 410 -1.15 18.96 -3.29
C ALA A 410 0.27 19.26 -3.80
N TYR A 411 1.30 18.64 -3.23
CA TYR A 411 2.68 18.85 -3.64
C TYR A 411 2.95 18.40 -5.08
N ALA A 412 2.32 17.30 -5.53
CA ALA A 412 2.39 16.90 -6.94
C ALA A 412 1.91 18.03 -7.87
N ALA A 413 0.79 18.68 -7.52
CA ALA A 413 0.31 19.83 -8.29
C ALA A 413 1.23 21.04 -8.20
N LEU A 414 1.89 21.27 -7.04
CA LEU A 414 2.82 22.40 -6.91
C LEU A 414 4.04 22.27 -7.82
N VAL A 415 4.47 21.05 -8.18
CA VAL A 415 5.74 20.84 -8.91
C VAL A 415 5.57 20.43 -10.37
N ASN A 416 4.41 19.95 -10.80
CA ASN A 416 4.20 19.36 -12.13
C ASN A 416 3.62 20.33 -13.18
N GLY A 417 3.78 21.64 -12.99
CA GLY A 417 3.16 22.65 -13.84
C GLY A 417 1.76 23.08 -13.39
N GLY A 418 1.36 22.72 -12.18
CA GLY A 418 0.13 23.21 -11.55
C GLY A 418 -1.11 22.34 -11.73
N ILE A 419 -0.98 21.09 -12.13
CA ILE A 419 -2.10 20.19 -12.44
C ILE A 419 -2.27 19.12 -11.35
N GLN A 420 -3.36 19.17 -10.62
CA GLN A 420 -3.74 18.09 -9.70
C GLN A 420 -4.40 16.95 -10.48
N ARG A 421 -3.82 15.77 -10.41
CA ARG A 421 -4.35 14.53 -11.00
C ARG A 421 -4.91 13.62 -9.91
N PRO A 422 -5.97 12.85 -10.21
CA PRO A 422 -6.49 11.87 -9.26
C PRO A 422 -5.42 10.82 -8.94
N ALA A 423 -5.15 10.61 -7.65
CA ALA A 423 -4.30 9.52 -7.21
C ALA A 423 -4.99 8.18 -7.47
N THR A 424 -4.20 7.15 -7.78
CA THR A 424 -4.71 5.80 -8.04
C THR A 424 -3.72 4.72 -7.64
N LEU A 425 -4.25 3.59 -7.20
CA LEU A 425 -3.52 2.35 -6.97
C LEU A 425 -3.60 1.39 -8.17
N LEU A 426 -4.33 1.75 -9.21
CA LEU A 426 -4.41 0.98 -10.45
C LEU A 426 -3.34 1.43 -11.44
N ARG A 427 -2.70 0.46 -12.09
CA ARG A 427 -1.73 0.75 -13.16
C ARG A 427 -2.43 1.42 -14.33
N ARG A 428 -1.88 2.52 -14.81
CA ARG A 428 -2.32 3.18 -16.02
C ARG A 428 -1.57 2.64 -17.25
N PRO A 429 -2.19 2.60 -18.43
CA PRO A 429 -1.48 2.30 -19.67
C PRO A 429 -0.34 3.31 -19.89
N ALA A 430 0.79 2.83 -20.40
CA ALA A 430 1.92 3.71 -20.73
C ALA A 430 1.50 4.77 -21.76
N GLY A 431 1.86 6.04 -21.51
CA GLY A 431 1.51 7.16 -22.38
C GLY A 431 0.04 7.60 -22.34
N ALA A 432 -0.79 7.00 -21.47
CA ALA A 432 -2.18 7.41 -21.34
C ALA A 432 -2.29 8.88 -20.87
N PHE A 433 -3.13 9.64 -21.54
CA PHE A 433 -3.47 10.99 -21.06
C PHE A 433 -4.25 10.91 -19.76
N VAL A 434 -3.76 11.56 -18.72
CA VAL A 434 -4.43 11.64 -17.43
C VAL A 434 -5.01 13.04 -17.24
N PRO A 435 -6.32 13.19 -17.29
CA PRO A 435 -6.95 14.48 -17.05
C PRO A 435 -6.66 14.95 -15.62
N GLY A 436 -6.56 16.27 -15.44
CA GLY A 436 -6.31 16.87 -14.15
C GLY A 436 -6.92 18.26 -14.04
N LYS A 437 -7.04 18.73 -12.82
CA LYS A 437 -7.56 20.05 -12.49
C LYS A 437 -6.40 21.04 -12.32
N ARG A 438 -6.42 22.16 -13.04
CA ARG A 438 -5.44 23.22 -12.82
C ARG A 438 -5.66 23.90 -11.48
N ILE A 439 -4.66 23.83 -10.62
CA ILE A 439 -4.65 24.46 -9.29
C ILE A 439 -3.95 25.81 -9.36
N ILE A 440 -2.76 25.84 -9.96
CA ILE A 440 -1.91 27.03 -10.12
C ILE A 440 -1.39 27.10 -11.56
N SER A 441 -0.85 28.26 -11.94
CA SER A 441 -0.17 28.46 -13.21
C SER A 441 1.17 27.71 -13.25
N GLU A 442 1.68 27.49 -14.45
CA GLU A 442 3.00 26.88 -14.64
C GLU A 442 4.11 27.76 -14.06
N LYS A 443 3.97 29.10 -14.20
CA LYS A 443 4.86 30.10 -13.62
C LYS A 443 4.92 29.96 -12.09
N THR A 444 3.78 29.86 -11.43
CA THR A 444 3.71 29.65 -9.97
C THR A 444 4.34 28.31 -9.58
N SER A 445 4.08 27.25 -10.35
CA SER A 445 4.70 25.94 -10.12
C SER A 445 6.23 26.00 -10.22
N PHE A 446 6.77 26.72 -11.20
CA PHE A 446 8.23 26.92 -11.33
C PHE A 446 8.79 27.63 -10.08
N ARG A 447 8.15 28.71 -9.60
CA ARG A 447 8.55 29.44 -8.38
C ARG A 447 8.52 28.54 -7.14
N MET A 448 7.50 27.68 -7.04
CA MET A 448 7.40 26.72 -5.92
C MET A 448 8.54 25.69 -5.94
N ARG A 449 8.95 25.23 -7.13
CA ARG A 449 10.11 24.33 -7.26
C ARG A 449 11.41 25.00 -6.79
N GLN A 450 11.63 26.27 -7.17
CA GLN A 450 12.78 27.05 -6.70
C GLN A 450 12.78 27.18 -5.16
N LEU A 451 11.66 27.58 -4.56
CA LEU A 451 11.53 27.70 -3.09
C LEU A 451 11.75 26.36 -2.39
N MET A 452 11.18 25.25 -2.91
CA MET A 452 11.39 23.91 -2.34
C MET A 452 12.86 23.49 -2.43
N ARG A 453 13.56 23.85 -3.52
CA ARG A 453 14.99 23.56 -3.67
C ARG A 453 15.82 24.35 -2.66
N LEU A 454 15.53 25.65 -2.49
CA LEU A 454 16.20 26.50 -1.49
C LEU A 454 16.09 25.96 -0.06
N VAL A 455 14.95 25.39 0.33
CA VAL A 455 14.82 24.77 1.65
C VAL A 455 15.81 23.63 1.85
N VAL A 456 16.12 22.87 0.80
CA VAL A 456 17.04 21.72 0.85
C VAL A 456 18.49 22.14 0.64
N THR A 457 18.77 23.25 -0.03
CA THR A 457 20.13 23.74 -0.21
C THR A 457 20.57 24.69 0.92
N HIS A 458 19.71 25.55 1.42
CA HIS A 458 20.01 26.62 2.36
C HIS A 458 19.22 26.56 3.67
N GLY A 459 18.19 25.72 3.78
CA GLY A 459 17.22 25.77 4.87
C GLY A 459 17.17 24.54 5.78
N THR A 460 16.01 24.36 6.40
CA THR A 460 15.72 23.29 7.38
C THR A 460 15.80 21.87 6.77
N GLY A 461 15.91 21.77 5.46
CA GLY A 461 16.05 20.50 4.72
C GLY A 461 17.48 20.14 4.33
N LYS A 462 18.51 20.89 4.72
CA LYS A 462 19.93 20.73 4.29
C LYS A 462 20.44 19.28 4.39
N THR A 463 20.14 18.60 5.49
CA THR A 463 20.59 17.22 5.70
C THR A 463 19.94 16.19 4.75
N GLY A 464 18.84 16.58 4.07
CA GLY A 464 18.16 15.78 3.05
C GLY A 464 18.75 15.90 1.67
N ASN A 465 19.69 16.83 1.45
CA ASN A 465 20.31 16.98 0.14
C ASN A 465 21.12 15.73 -0.25
N LEU A 466 20.89 15.25 -1.46
CA LEU A 466 21.65 14.17 -2.09
C LEU A 466 22.23 14.70 -3.39
N PRO A 467 23.56 14.74 -3.55
CA PRO A 467 24.19 15.23 -4.77
C PRO A 467 23.62 14.55 -6.02
N GLY A 468 23.28 15.33 -7.02
CA GLY A 468 22.77 14.88 -8.31
C GLY A 468 21.31 14.43 -8.34
N LEU A 469 20.64 14.21 -7.19
CA LEU A 469 19.21 13.88 -7.16
C LEU A 469 18.29 15.11 -7.12
N ARG A 470 18.86 16.30 -6.94
CA ARG A 470 18.20 17.62 -7.04
C ARG A 470 16.86 17.66 -6.27
N ILE A 471 16.93 17.28 -4.99
CA ILE A 471 15.77 17.20 -4.10
C ILE A 471 15.33 18.59 -3.69
N GLY A 472 14.03 18.84 -3.73
CA GLY A 472 13.38 19.95 -3.04
C GLY A 472 12.37 19.43 -2.04
N GLY A 473 12.11 20.17 -0.96
CA GLY A 473 11.17 19.65 0.02
C GLY A 473 10.86 20.62 1.16
N LYS A 474 10.07 20.14 2.13
CA LYS A 474 9.71 20.90 3.33
C LYS A 474 9.51 19.97 4.53
N THR A 475 10.08 20.38 5.66
CA THR A 475 9.87 19.79 6.97
C THR A 475 8.58 20.34 7.61
N GLY A 476 7.89 19.51 8.38
CA GLY A 476 6.76 19.88 9.22
C GLY A 476 6.81 19.13 10.55
N THR A 477 6.53 19.82 11.63
CA THR A 477 6.38 19.25 12.95
C THR A 477 5.17 19.88 13.60
N ALA A 478 4.29 19.08 14.16
CA ALA A 478 3.11 19.54 14.88
C ALA A 478 2.83 18.64 16.08
N GLU A 479 2.20 19.19 17.13
CA GLU A 479 1.64 18.39 18.21
C GLU A 479 0.36 17.69 17.76
N LYS A 480 0.12 16.48 18.24
CA LYS A 480 -1.14 15.79 17.98
C LYS A 480 -2.31 16.53 18.61
N ASN A 481 -3.36 16.66 17.85
CA ASN A 481 -4.66 17.14 18.33
C ASN A 481 -5.63 15.95 18.45
N LEU A 482 -6.23 15.79 19.63
CA LEU A 482 -7.31 14.84 19.85
C LEU A 482 -8.53 15.59 20.40
N ASN A 483 -9.63 15.56 19.68
CA ASN A 483 -10.90 16.21 20.07
C ASN A 483 -10.74 17.71 20.42
N GLY A 484 -9.89 18.43 19.66
CA GLY A 484 -9.65 19.85 19.85
C GLY A 484 -8.65 20.21 20.94
N ARG A 485 -7.98 19.21 21.55
CA ARG A 485 -6.92 19.42 22.55
C ARG A 485 -5.59 18.91 22.05
N TYR A 486 -4.52 19.71 22.19
CA TYR A 486 -3.16 19.28 21.90
C TYR A 486 -2.65 18.34 23.00
N ILE A 487 -2.09 17.21 22.58
CA ILE A 487 -1.46 16.26 23.49
C ILE A 487 -0.01 16.68 23.63
N HIS A 488 0.31 17.20 24.81
CA HIS A 488 1.65 17.71 25.08
C HIS A 488 2.70 16.60 24.90
N ASN A 489 3.79 16.95 24.22
CA ASN A 489 4.88 16.03 23.89
C ASN A 489 4.56 14.89 22.89
N SER A 490 3.37 14.85 22.29
CA SER A 490 3.02 13.89 21.24
C SER A 490 3.15 14.58 19.88
N LEU A 491 4.28 14.34 19.19
CA LEU A 491 4.59 14.99 17.92
C LEU A 491 4.25 14.12 16.72
N VAL A 492 3.78 14.76 15.66
CA VAL A 492 3.76 14.21 14.31
C VAL A 492 4.81 14.96 13.50
N THR A 493 5.72 14.21 12.90
CA THR A 493 6.79 14.80 12.09
C THR A 493 6.65 14.36 10.65
N THR A 494 6.74 15.31 9.72
CA THR A 494 6.52 15.07 8.30
C THR A 494 7.63 15.70 7.47
N PHE A 495 8.11 14.97 6.46
CA PHE A 495 8.93 15.53 5.39
C PHE A 495 8.29 15.22 4.04
N VAL A 496 8.10 16.26 3.25
CA VAL A 496 7.65 16.13 1.86
C VAL A 496 8.79 16.52 0.95
N ALA A 497 9.11 15.66 0.02
CA ALA A 497 10.11 15.91 -1.00
C ALA A 497 9.52 15.71 -2.40
N ALA A 498 10.08 16.41 -3.38
CA ALA A 498 9.93 16.08 -4.79
C ALA A 498 11.29 16.06 -5.46
N PHE A 499 11.44 15.27 -6.50
CA PHE A 499 12.69 15.12 -7.24
C PHE A 499 12.48 14.57 -8.66
N PRO A 500 13.41 14.86 -9.59
CA PRO A 500 14.38 15.95 -9.53
C PRO A 500 13.69 17.31 -9.74
N MET A 501 14.20 18.44 -9.15
CA MET A 501 13.49 19.72 -9.16
C MET A 501 13.50 20.44 -10.52
N ASP A 502 14.48 20.18 -11.35
CA ASP A 502 14.55 20.68 -12.74
C ASP A 502 13.46 20.04 -13.63
N ALA A 503 13.14 18.75 -13.42
CA ALA A 503 12.11 17.98 -14.14
C ALA A 503 11.37 17.02 -13.18
N PRO A 504 10.47 17.51 -12.34
CA PRO A 504 9.86 16.72 -11.27
C PRO A 504 9.12 15.49 -11.78
N ARG A 505 9.42 14.34 -11.19
CA ARG A 505 8.79 13.07 -11.54
C ARG A 505 8.04 12.46 -10.34
N TYR A 506 8.60 12.57 -9.14
CA TYR A 506 8.08 11.89 -7.96
C TYR A 506 7.96 12.82 -6.77
N VAL A 507 6.89 12.61 -6.00
CA VAL A 507 6.72 13.16 -4.65
C VAL A 507 6.87 12.02 -3.67
N VAL A 508 7.65 12.26 -2.61
CA VAL A 508 7.83 11.35 -1.47
C VAL A 508 7.35 12.07 -0.22
N VAL A 509 6.40 11.47 0.48
CA VAL A 509 5.93 11.96 1.78
C VAL A 509 6.22 10.92 2.84
N VAL A 510 6.89 11.33 3.90
CA VAL A 510 7.13 10.50 5.09
C VAL A 510 6.56 11.20 6.31
N THR A 511 5.77 10.47 7.08
CA THR A 511 5.25 10.93 8.38
C THR A 511 5.62 9.92 9.45
N MET A 512 6.13 10.40 10.58
CA MET A 512 6.38 9.59 11.78
C MET A 512 5.48 10.05 12.91
N ASP A 513 4.93 9.10 13.60
CA ASP A 513 3.95 9.27 14.66
C ASP A 513 4.62 9.04 16.02
N GLU A 514 4.69 10.10 16.84
CA GLU A 514 5.34 10.13 18.16
C GLU A 514 6.79 9.62 18.17
N PRO A 515 7.69 10.10 17.28
CA PRO A 515 9.08 9.71 17.36
C PRO A 515 9.71 10.26 18.63
N GLN A 516 10.58 9.46 19.28
CA GLN A 516 11.31 9.87 20.48
C GLN A 516 12.68 10.43 20.12
N GLY A 517 13.13 11.39 20.93
CA GLY A 517 14.51 11.90 20.86
C GLY A 517 15.50 10.84 21.38
N ILE A 518 16.64 10.73 20.74
CA ILE A 518 17.70 9.79 21.09
C ILE A 518 19.03 10.51 21.28
N LYS A 519 20.04 9.82 21.80
CA LYS A 519 21.37 10.40 22.04
C LYS A 519 22.00 10.96 20.76
N GLU A 520 21.87 10.23 19.64
CA GLU A 520 22.41 10.61 18.33
C GLU A 520 21.73 11.85 17.74
N THR A 521 20.54 12.18 18.20
CA THR A 521 19.83 13.40 17.81
C THR A 521 19.87 14.48 18.90
N TYR A 522 20.73 14.33 19.91
CA TYR A 522 20.82 15.24 21.05
C TYR A 522 19.47 15.50 21.73
N GLY A 523 18.58 14.49 21.73
CA GLY A 523 17.21 14.60 22.23
C GLY A 523 16.22 15.29 21.27
N PHE A 524 16.68 15.82 20.13
CA PHE A 524 15.79 16.39 19.13
C PHE A 524 14.96 15.32 18.44
N ARG A 525 13.69 15.65 18.18
CA ARG A 525 12.71 14.75 17.57
C ARG A 525 11.85 15.41 16.51
N THR A 526 12.25 16.62 16.04
CA THR A 526 11.57 17.30 14.93
C THR A 526 11.78 16.56 13.59
N ALA A 527 11.06 16.98 12.55
CA ALA A 527 11.10 16.32 11.24
C ALA A 527 12.50 16.26 10.62
N ALA A 528 13.36 17.24 10.85
CA ALA A 528 14.74 17.26 10.36
C ALA A 528 15.58 16.09 10.90
N TRP A 529 15.23 15.57 12.07
CA TRP A 529 15.94 14.49 12.76
C TRP A 529 15.29 13.12 12.61
N THR A 530 14.03 13.08 12.18
CA THR A 530 13.20 11.85 12.17
C THR A 530 12.68 11.51 10.78
N ALA A 531 11.70 12.24 10.26
CA ALA A 531 11.06 11.96 8.96
C ALA A 531 12.00 12.24 7.76
N LEU A 532 12.82 13.29 7.83
CA LEU A 532 13.73 13.65 6.74
C LEU A 532 14.81 12.59 6.49
N PRO A 533 15.51 12.02 7.49
CA PRO A 533 16.47 10.93 7.27
C PRO A 533 15.84 9.69 6.62
N ALA A 534 14.59 9.36 6.98
CA ALA A 534 13.84 8.28 6.31
C ALA A 534 13.60 8.60 4.84
N ALA A 535 13.09 9.80 4.53
CA ALA A 535 12.83 10.23 3.16
C ALA A 535 14.11 10.28 2.32
N LYS A 536 15.22 10.79 2.89
CA LYS A 536 16.55 10.78 2.25
C LYS A 536 16.97 9.37 1.86
N ASN A 537 16.86 8.41 2.78
CA ASN A 537 17.21 7.01 2.53
C ASN A 537 16.31 6.39 1.45
N ILE A 538 14.99 6.67 1.51
CA ILE A 538 14.05 6.24 0.48
C ILE A 538 14.48 6.78 -0.89
N ILE A 539 14.67 8.09 -1.03
CA ILE A 539 15.00 8.74 -2.29
C ILE A 539 16.33 8.22 -2.86
N ALA A 540 17.34 8.05 -2.01
CA ALA A 540 18.64 7.50 -2.42
C ALA A 540 18.50 6.10 -3.06
N ARG A 541 17.61 5.26 -2.54
CA ARG A 541 17.37 3.90 -3.02
C ARG A 541 16.47 3.87 -4.25
N ILE A 542 15.35 4.62 -4.22
CA ILE A 542 14.36 4.53 -5.29
C ILE A 542 14.73 5.36 -6.52
N GLY A 543 15.53 6.42 -6.40
CA GLY A 543 15.92 7.26 -7.53
C GLY A 543 16.47 6.44 -8.69
N PRO A 544 17.55 5.68 -8.52
CA PRO A 544 18.08 4.81 -9.57
C PRO A 544 17.09 3.73 -10.04
N MET A 545 16.31 3.13 -9.13
CA MET A 545 15.29 2.12 -9.49
C MET A 545 14.21 2.68 -10.43
N LEU A 546 13.92 3.97 -10.31
CA LEU A 546 12.92 4.70 -11.10
C LEU A 546 13.53 5.44 -12.30
N GLY A 547 14.82 5.18 -12.60
CA GLY A 547 15.51 5.77 -13.74
C GLY A 547 15.96 7.22 -13.53
N ILE A 548 16.01 7.70 -12.28
CA ILE A 548 16.60 9.01 -11.96
C ILE A 548 18.08 8.79 -11.63
N ILE A 549 18.91 8.98 -12.64
CA ILE A 549 20.37 8.87 -12.48
C ILE A 549 20.87 10.16 -11.82
N PRO A 550 21.68 10.07 -10.75
CA PRO A 550 22.29 11.24 -10.13
C PRO A 550 23.15 12.01 -11.14
N ASP A 551 22.89 13.32 -11.27
CA ASP A 551 23.62 14.20 -12.18
C ASP A 551 23.88 15.54 -11.45
N THR A 552 25.14 15.79 -11.08
CA THR A 552 25.55 16.99 -10.36
C THR A 552 25.75 18.19 -11.28
N SER A 553 25.76 17.99 -12.60
CA SER A 553 25.87 19.09 -13.57
C SER A 553 24.55 19.83 -13.81
N LYS A 554 23.43 19.25 -13.34
CA LYS A 554 22.08 19.79 -13.51
C LYS A 554 21.49 20.20 -12.17
N ASP A 555 20.77 21.30 -12.16
CA ASP A 555 19.85 21.69 -11.07
C ASP A 555 18.82 22.67 -11.65
N ILE A 556 17.80 22.99 -10.87
CA ILE A 556 16.88 24.07 -11.21
C ILE A 556 17.62 25.42 -11.06
N ASP A 557 17.38 26.34 -11.99
CA ASP A 557 17.94 27.68 -11.90
C ASP A 557 17.39 28.44 -10.68
N LEU A 558 18.29 28.90 -9.82
CA LEU A 558 18.01 29.69 -8.61
C LEU A 558 18.56 31.11 -8.69
N SER A 559 19.18 31.50 -9.80
CA SER A 559 19.91 32.76 -9.96
C SER A 559 19.07 34.00 -9.61
N ASP A 560 17.76 33.94 -9.87
CA ASP A 560 16.82 35.03 -9.58
C ASP A 560 16.26 35.02 -8.15
N MET A 561 16.55 33.98 -7.36
CA MET A 561 16.13 33.85 -5.95
C MET A 561 17.26 34.08 -4.96
N LEU A 562 18.49 33.65 -5.32
CA LEU A 562 19.68 33.74 -4.45
C LEU A 562 19.99 35.16 -3.96
N PRO A 563 19.82 36.24 -4.75
CA PRO A 563 20.03 37.60 -4.28
C PRO A 563 19.15 38.02 -3.10
N TYR A 564 18.05 37.30 -2.85
CA TYR A 564 17.13 37.57 -1.75
C TYR A 564 17.36 36.67 -0.53
N VAL A 565 18.33 35.75 -0.58
CA VAL A 565 18.73 34.90 0.54
C VAL A 565 19.73 35.64 1.43
N TYR A 566 19.42 35.79 2.70
CA TYR A 566 20.23 36.62 3.62
C TYR A 566 21.67 36.12 3.78
N GLU A 567 21.89 34.82 3.89
CA GLU A 567 23.21 34.21 3.97
C GLU A 567 24.06 34.54 2.74
N GLU A 568 23.48 34.51 1.54
CA GLU A 568 24.15 34.87 0.29
C GLU A 568 24.45 36.36 0.22
N GLN A 569 23.57 37.22 0.72
CA GLN A 569 23.81 38.67 0.82
C GLN A 569 24.99 38.99 1.72
N LEU A 570 25.12 38.29 2.87
CA LEU A 570 26.24 38.43 3.76
C LEU A 570 27.55 37.99 3.10
N ALA A 571 27.57 36.81 2.49
CA ALA A 571 28.74 36.28 1.78
C ALA A 571 29.23 37.22 0.66
N GLN A 572 28.30 37.81 -0.10
CA GLN A 572 28.63 38.80 -1.13
C GLN A 572 29.23 40.09 -0.54
N LYS A 573 28.68 40.59 0.59
CA LYS A 573 29.24 41.78 1.28
C LYS A 573 30.63 41.52 1.80
N GLU A 574 30.87 40.39 2.44
CA GLU A 574 32.20 40.01 2.94
C GLU A 574 33.23 39.88 1.80
N LYS A 575 32.82 39.29 0.67
CA LYS A 575 33.67 39.21 -0.52
C LYS A 575 34.04 40.60 -1.05
N ALA A 576 33.03 41.47 -1.23
CA ALA A 576 33.25 42.84 -1.68
C ALA A 576 34.15 43.65 -0.74
N GLN A 577 33.98 43.49 0.59
CA GLN A 577 34.84 44.13 1.58
C GLN A 577 36.30 43.64 1.51
N LYS A 578 36.51 42.33 1.30
CA LYS A 578 37.85 41.76 1.11
C LYS A 578 38.50 42.28 -0.17
N GLU A 579 37.78 42.33 -1.27
CA GLU A 579 38.29 42.89 -2.55
C GLU A 579 38.64 44.36 -2.41
N THR A 580 37.81 45.18 -1.74
CA THR A 580 38.07 46.58 -1.47
C THR A 580 39.29 46.78 -0.58
N SER A 581 39.50 45.90 0.44
CA SER A 581 40.65 45.95 1.33
C SER A 581 41.97 45.56 0.64
N ILE A 582 41.91 44.67 -0.34
CA ILE A 582 43.08 44.29 -1.15
C ILE A 582 43.49 45.45 -2.06
N HIS A 583 42.53 46.12 -2.72
CA HIS A 583 42.81 47.30 -3.57
C HIS A 583 43.20 48.58 -2.81
N ALA A 584 43.00 48.62 -1.48
CA ALA A 584 43.44 49.74 -0.65
C ALA A 584 44.89 49.56 -0.09
N ILE A 585 45.51 48.42 -0.30
CA ILE A 585 46.88 48.08 0.11
C ILE A 585 47.88 48.15 -1.06
N ASP A 586 47.38 48.10 -2.30
CA ASP A 586 48.17 48.39 -3.51
C ASP A 586 48.13 49.91 -3.84
#